data_eed1a5197ccd816213362b526d9f0693
#
_entry.id   eed1a5197ccd816213362b526d9f0693
#
_cell.length_a   1.000
_cell.length_b   1.000
_cell.length_c   1.000
_cell.angle_alpha   90.00
_cell.angle_beta   90.00
_cell.angle_gamma   90.00
#
_symmetry.space_group_name_H-M   'P 1'
#
loop_
_entity.id
_entity.type
_entity.pdbx_description
1 polymer ?
#
loop_
_entity_poly.entity_id
_entity_poly.type
_entity_poly.pdbx_seq_one_letter_code
_entity_poly.pdbx_strand_id
1 'polypeptide(L)'
;MKLGFSYIGLIWLIMLFVPNFIWMKNKPKGYEEHVKKENKVLLAFERVGQFIVTPAALIFANFNIHKITFWSAVLLISFICMVIYEIFWIRYFRSEKTMKDFYRNMFGIAVPGASLPVVAFFLLGIYGGNIIMILGAIILGIGHIGIHIAHRNEAWGKKPKKKLPVRIILGILKAVVILLLVVVFGFFIYAITGRNINEVKRAFEFKEGINEELYVPLKNGDGFVRLIGKDQNNPVILSLHGGPGEPAGYAEYLCFDGLTDEYTIAIWDESGCGRSYYRNKEKGNTMLPTPQSQQEDIDSLVDYLRGRFNQDKVVILGHSYGTVLGSIYISAHPEKVTAFISIGQVVSFKNFASEHYAYEDALAQAKAKGDDTTELEKVYKAFCDDPNVVSMQPLRQATSRYHQETVPQAFTYADLVCSPYLGVDDVRWTLFEYSMMLGNTAFEASQGELLADLMGFDINERYKSYEVPVMYISGSADWTCPWTMVKEYYESIEAPKKAMYVMEGCGHVPQNQLPDDLNSAVKQFLKSA
;
A
#
# COMPACT_ATOMS: atom_id res chain seq x y z
N MET A 1 -0.41 -0.11 -15.32
CA MET A 1 -1.30 0.31 -16.45
C MET A 1 -1.69 -0.93 -17.26
N LYS A 2 -2.97 -1.27 -17.37
CA LYS A 2 -3.47 -2.46 -18.06
C LYS A 2 -3.97 -2.08 -19.46
N LEU A 3 -3.32 -2.55 -20.51
CA LEU A 3 -3.80 -2.39 -21.88
C LEU A 3 -5.09 -3.20 -22.09
N GLY A 4 -6.05 -2.64 -22.81
CA GLY A 4 -7.32 -3.27 -23.12
C GLY A 4 -8.40 -2.23 -23.38
N PHE A 5 -9.51 -2.65 -23.97
CA PHE A 5 -10.61 -1.75 -24.32
C PHE A 5 -11.31 -1.18 -23.09
N SER A 6 -11.49 0.16 -23.09
CA SER A 6 -12.23 0.88 -22.06
C SER A 6 -13.62 1.27 -22.55
N TYR A 7 -14.66 0.65 -21.98
CA TYR A 7 -16.04 1.06 -22.25
C TYR A 7 -16.42 2.36 -21.54
N ILE A 8 -15.85 2.64 -20.36
CA ILE A 8 -16.03 3.93 -19.67
C ILE A 8 -15.42 5.06 -20.50
N GLY A 9 -14.17 4.90 -20.96
CA GLY A 9 -13.53 5.92 -21.82
C GLY A 9 -14.31 6.16 -23.10
N LEU A 10 -14.89 5.12 -23.70
CA LEU A 10 -15.77 5.25 -24.86
C LEU A 10 -17.01 6.10 -24.53
N ILE A 11 -17.68 5.83 -23.40
CA ILE A 11 -18.85 6.61 -22.96
C ILE A 11 -18.48 8.08 -22.78
N TRP A 12 -17.35 8.40 -22.13
CA TRP A 12 -16.88 9.79 -21.97
C TRP A 12 -16.59 10.46 -23.30
N LEU A 13 -16.01 9.75 -24.25
CA LEU A 13 -15.77 10.29 -25.60
C LEU A 13 -17.07 10.51 -26.37
N ILE A 14 -18.07 9.63 -26.25
CA ILE A 14 -19.39 9.83 -26.85
C ILE A 14 -20.05 11.08 -26.27
N MET A 15 -20.06 11.21 -24.94
CA MET A 15 -20.58 12.42 -24.27
C MET A 15 -19.81 13.68 -24.70
N LEU A 16 -18.50 13.59 -24.91
CA LEU A 16 -17.71 14.70 -25.40
C LEU A 16 -18.05 15.06 -26.86
N PHE A 17 -18.07 14.09 -27.77
CA PHE A 17 -18.12 14.36 -29.20
C PHE A 17 -19.53 14.69 -29.70
N VAL A 18 -20.58 14.04 -29.18
CA VAL A 18 -21.95 14.24 -29.67
C VAL A 18 -22.38 15.71 -29.62
N PRO A 19 -22.28 16.43 -28.48
CA PRO A 19 -22.65 17.83 -28.45
C PRO A 19 -21.71 18.71 -29.29
N ASN A 20 -20.43 18.34 -29.42
CA ASN A 20 -19.49 19.09 -30.28
C ASN A 20 -19.86 18.94 -31.77
N PHE A 21 -20.31 17.79 -32.24
CA PHE A 21 -20.82 17.63 -33.59
C PHE A 21 -22.07 18.48 -33.85
N ILE A 22 -22.99 18.55 -32.88
CA ILE A 22 -24.16 19.43 -32.96
C ILE A 22 -23.72 20.91 -32.98
N TRP A 23 -22.73 21.27 -32.17
CA TRP A 23 -22.19 22.62 -32.10
C TRP A 23 -21.54 23.09 -33.40
N MET A 24 -20.92 22.20 -34.18
CA MET A 24 -20.34 22.57 -35.49
C MET A 24 -21.33 23.29 -36.40
N LYS A 25 -22.63 22.95 -36.31
CA LYS A 25 -23.75 23.59 -37.04
C LYS A 25 -24.39 24.73 -36.23
N ASN A 26 -24.02 24.91 -34.96
CA ASN A 26 -24.67 25.84 -34.03
C ASN A 26 -23.64 26.71 -33.32
N LYS A 27 -22.58 27.14 -34.00
CA LYS A 27 -21.53 27.98 -33.44
C LYS A 27 -22.10 29.33 -32.95
N PRO A 28 -21.50 29.93 -31.90
CA PRO A 28 -21.89 31.27 -31.47
C PRO A 28 -21.70 32.33 -32.55
N LYS A 29 -22.61 33.28 -32.60
CA LYS A 29 -22.51 34.42 -33.54
C LYS A 29 -21.19 35.16 -33.31
N GLY A 30 -20.38 35.35 -34.39
CA GLY A 30 -19.06 36.00 -34.32
C GLY A 30 -17.91 35.09 -33.83
N TYR A 31 -18.10 33.83 -33.64
CA TYR A 31 -17.08 32.88 -33.11
C TYR A 31 -15.80 32.84 -34.01
N GLU A 32 -15.97 32.81 -35.33
CA GLU A 32 -14.88 32.69 -36.30
C GLU A 32 -13.87 33.87 -36.24
N GLU A 33 -14.31 35.03 -35.78
CA GLU A 33 -13.43 36.19 -35.60
C GLU A 33 -12.50 36.03 -34.38
N HIS A 34 -12.96 35.30 -33.35
CA HIS A 34 -12.18 35.03 -32.16
C HIS A 34 -11.14 33.92 -32.44
N VAL A 35 -11.49 32.90 -33.20
CA VAL A 35 -10.59 31.79 -33.59
C VAL A 35 -9.34 32.31 -34.31
N LYS A 36 -9.50 33.32 -35.19
CA LYS A 36 -8.37 33.90 -35.92
C LYS A 36 -7.31 34.56 -35.03
N LYS A 37 -7.67 34.87 -33.78
CA LYS A 37 -6.80 35.55 -32.81
C LYS A 37 -6.24 34.62 -31.74
N GLU A 38 -6.46 33.31 -31.84
CA GLU A 38 -6.02 32.34 -30.85
C GLU A 38 -4.50 32.29 -30.69
N ASN A 39 -4.06 32.13 -29.46
CA ASN A 39 -2.66 31.99 -29.13
C ASN A 39 -2.13 30.63 -29.64
N LYS A 40 -1.14 30.68 -30.55
CA LYS A 40 -0.57 29.47 -31.18
C LYS A 40 0.05 28.48 -30.20
N VAL A 41 0.59 28.96 -29.08
CA VAL A 41 1.16 28.08 -28.04
C VAL A 41 0.06 27.32 -27.32
N LEU A 42 -1.02 28.01 -26.93
CA LEU A 42 -2.18 27.33 -26.30
C LEU A 42 -2.83 26.33 -27.26
N LEU A 43 -2.92 26.70 -28.56
CA LEU A 43 -3.44 25.78 -29.57
C LEU A 43 -2.56 24.52 -29.72
N ALA A 44 -1.22 24.67 -29.66
CA ALA A 44 -0.33 23.51 -29.67
C ALA A 44 -0.55 22.59 -28.47
N PHE A 45 -0.65 23.16 -27.26
CA PHE A 45 -1.00 22.39 -26.05
C PHE A 45 -2.34 21.67 -26.19
N GLU A 46 -3.37 22.33 -26.71
CA GLU A 46 -4.67 21.72 -26.95
C GLU A 46 -4.57 20.52 -27.89
N ARG A 47 -3.89 20.67 -29.04
CA ARG A 47 -3.75 19.59 -30.02
C ARG A 47 -2.97 18.40 -29.49
N VAL A 48 -1.86 18.64 -28.80
CA VAL A 48 -1.07 17.59 -28.17
C VAL A 48 -1.88 16.87 -27.10
N GLY A 49 -2.59 17.62 -26.24
CA GLY A 49 -3.45 17.04 -25.22
C GLY A 49 -4.58 16.18 -25.80
N GLN A 50 -5.26 16.65 -26.85
CA GLN A 50 -6.29 15.88 -27.57
C GLN A 50 -5.73 14.58 -28.14
N PHE A 51 -4.54 14.65 -28.76
CA PHE A 51 -3.88 13.48 -29.33
C PHE A 51 -3.50 12.42 -28.28
N ILE A 52 -3.20 12.83 -27.04
CA ILE A 52 -2.89 11.91 -25.94
C ILE A 52 -4.18 11.37 -25.30
N VAL A 53 -5.12 12.24 -24.90
CA VAL A 53 -6.31 11.89 -24.11
C VAL A 53 -7.26 10.97 -24.90
N THR A 54 -7.47 11.26 -26.19
CA THR A 54 -8.46 10.51 -26.99
C THR A 54 -8.11 9.03 -27.15
N PRO A 55 -6.92 8.63 -27.61
CA PRO A 55 -6.57 7.22 -27.68
C PRO A 55 -6.39 6.60 -26.29
N ALA A 56 -5.82 7.32 -25.33
CA ALA A 56 -5.65 6.81 -23.98
C ALA A 56 -6.99 6.40 -23.35
N ALA A 57 -8.04 7.18 -23.57
CA ALA A 57 -9.38 6.86 -23.08
C ALA A 57 -9.91 5.50 -23.57
N LEU A 58 -9.46 5.01 -24.72
CA LEU A 58 -9.96 3.77 -25.33
C LEU A 58 -9.10 2.53 -25.02
N ILE A 59 -7.78 2.73 -24.87
CA ILE A 59 -6.83 1.61 -24.89
C ILE A 59 -6.40 1.13 -23.48
N PHE A 60 -6.89 1.77 -22.42
CA PHE A 60 -6.56 1.38 -21.05
C PHE A 60 -7.79 0.84 -20.30
N ALA A 61 -7.83 -0.47 -20.07
CA ALA A 61 -8.92 -1.15 -19.36
C ALA A 61 -9.04 -0.73 -17.88
N ASN A 62 -8.03 -0.09 -17.31
CA ASN A 62 -8.03 0.44 -15.95
C ASN A 62 -9.18 1.41 -15.65
N PHE A 63 -9.77 2.04 -16.68
CA PHE A 63 -10.89 2.97 -16.50
C PHE A 63 -12.23 2.27 -16.33
N ASN A 64 -12.32 0.98 -16.64
CA ASN A 64 -13.54 0.21 -16.48
C ASN A 64 -13.89 0.01 -15.00
N ILE A 65 -15.18 -0.18 -14.71
CA ILE A 65 -15.62 -0.51 -13.35
C ILE A 65 -15.23 -1.97 -13.08
N HIS A 66 -14.39 -2.18 -12.07
CA HIS A 66 -14.02 -3.52 -11.62
C HIS A 66 -14.82 -3.90 -10.38
N LYS A 67 -14.67 -3.13 -9.31
CA LYS A 67 -15.31 -3.32 -8.02
C LYS A 67 -15.75 -1.97 -7.46
N ILE A 68 -16.93 -1.90 -6.86
CA ILE A 68 -17.40 -0.67 -6.23
C ILE A 68 -16.71 -0.55 -4.86
N THR A 69 -15.85 0.46 -4.75
CA THR A 69 -15.10 0.78 -3.53
C THR A 69 -15.26 2.26 -3.22
N PHE A 70 -14.73 2.73 -2.09
CA PHE A 70 -14.65 4.16 -1.81
C PHE A 70 -13.96 4.93 -2.97
N TRP A 71 -12.97 4.30 -3.61
CA TRP A 71 -12.26 4.87 -4.75
C TRP A 71 -13.15 5.11 -5.97
N SER A 72 -14.26 4.36 -6.10
CA SER A 72 -15.26 4.58 -7.15
C SER A 72 -15.94 5.96 -7.05
N ALA A 73 -15.83 6.64 -5.91
CA ALA A 73 -16.27 8.03 -5.76
C ALA A 73 -15.55 8.97 -6.74
N VAL A 74 -14.29 8.73 -7.05
CA VAL A 74 -13.52 9.52 -8.03
C VAL A 74 -14.15 9.38 -9.43
N LEU A 75 -14.52 8.16 -9.82
CA LEU A 75 -15.22 7.91 -11.08
C LEU A 75 -16.61 8.55 -11.11
N LEU A 76 -17.34 8.49 -9.98
CA LEU A 76 -18.65 9.14 -9.84
C LEU A 76 -18.53 10.67 -10.00
N ILE A 77 -17.52 11.31 -9.39
CA ILE A 77 -17.28 12.75 -9.55
C ILE A 77 -16.92 13.08 -11.01
N SER A 78 -16.10 12.25 -11.66
CA SER A 78 -15.80 12.38 -13.09
C SER A 78 -17.08 12.30 -13.93
N PHE A 79 -17.98 11.35 -13.64
CA PHE A 79 -19.27 11.22 -14.32
C PHE A 79 -20.17 12.44 -14.10
N ILE A 80 -20.25 12.95 -12.86
CA ILE A 80 -21.01 14.17 -12.55
C ILE A 80 -20.48 15.36 -13.38
N CYS A 81 -19.18 15.50 -13.56
CA CYS A 81 -18.60 16.54 -14.43
C CYS A 81 -19.11 16.39 -15.87
N MET A 82 -19.19 15.17 -16.41
CA MET A 82 -19.71 14.91 -17.76
C MET A 82 -21.23 15.20 -17.85
N VAL A 83 -22.00 14.84 -16.83
CA VAL A 83 -23.45 15.17 -16.78
C VAL A 83 -23.66 16.68 -16.75
N ILE A 84 -22.89 17.42 -15.95
CA ILE A 84 -22.96 18.89 -15.91
C ILE A 84 -22.54 19.48 -17.26
N TYR A 85 -21.59 18.87 -17.97
CA TYR A 85 -21.21 19.26 -19.31
C TYR A 85 -22.37 19.08 -20.32
N GLU A 86 -23.13 17.98 -20.25
CA GLU A 86 -24.33 17.81 -21.09
C GLU A 86 -25.41 18.86 -20.77
N ILE A 87 -25.63 19.16 -19.50
CA ILE A 87 -26.57 20.21 -19.08
C ILE A 87 -26.13 21.59 -19.62
N PHE A 88 -24.81 21.85 -19.65
CA PHE A 88 -24.27 23.07 -20.27
C PHE A 88 -24.67 23.13 -21.76
N TRP A 89 -24.51 22.04 -22.52
CA TRP A 89 -24.86 22.03 -23.94
C TRP A 89 -26.36 22.18 -24.18
N ILE A 90 -27.21 21.50 -23.41
CA ILE A 90 -28.68 21.65 -23.48
C ILE A 90 -29.06 23.13 -23.25
N ARG A 91 -28.47 23.77 -22.24
CA ARG A 91 -28.69 25.20 -21.96
C ARG A 91 -28.25 26.07 -23.13
N TYR A 92 -27.07 25.83 -23.70
CA TYR A 92 -26.53 26.60 -24.81
C TYR A 92 -27.39 26.45 -26.07
N PHE A 93 -27.74 25.25 -26.44
CA PHE A 93 -28.54 25.00 -27.65
C PHE A 93 -29.97 25.57 -27.59
N ARG A 94 -30.48 25.78 -26.36
CA ARG A 94 -31.79 26.43 -26.13
C ARG A 94 -31.70 27.96 -26.01
N SER A 95 -30.49 28.54 -26.08
CA SER A 95 -30.27 29.98 -25.97
C SER A 95 -30.25 30.68 -27.35
N GLU A 96 -30.05 32.00 -27.36
CA GLU A 96 -29.86 32.79 -28.58
C GLU A 96 -28.53 32.49 -29.31
N LYS A 97 -27.69 31.63 -28.75
CA LYS A 97 -26.39 31.20 -29.29
C LYS A 97 -25.43 32.36 -29.49
N THR A 98 -25.39 33.29 -28.54
CA THR A 98 -24.40 34.35 -28.51
C THR A 98 -23.09 33.88 -27.84
N MET A 99 -21.98 34.63 -28.05
CA MET A 99 -20.72 34.38 -27.33
C MET A 99 -20.91 34.49 -25.82
N LYS A 100 -21.80 35.37 -25.33
CA LYS A 100 -22.11 35.48 -23.91
C LYS A 100 -22.86 34.25 -23.38
N ASP A 101 -23.77 33.67 -24.15
CA ASP A 101 -24.48 32.45 -23.75
C ASP A 101 -23.52 31.25 -23.68
N PHE A 102 -22.61 31.15 -24.64
CA PHE A 102 -21.63 30.08 -24.71
C PHE A 102 -20.62 30.13 -23.53
N TYR A 103 -20.15 31.33 -23.16
CA TYR A 103 -19.20 31.50 -22.07
C TYR A 103 -19.82 31.85 -20.72
N ARG A 104 -21.15 31.74 -20.58
CA ARG A 104 -21.85 31.99 -19.31
C ARG A 104 -21.45 30.96 -18.27
N ASN A 105 -21.07 31.43 -17.06
CA ASN A 105 -20.78 30.54 -15.94
C ASN A 105 -21.94 29.62 -15.60
N MET A 106 -21.62 28.43 -15.12
CA MET A 106 -22.59 27.47 -14.59
C MET A 106 -22.07 26.93 -13.24
N PHE A 107 -22.88 26.99 -12.20
CA PHE A 107 -22.49 26.61 -10.82
C PHE A 107 -21.18 27.23 -10.33
N GLY A 108 -20.88 28.47 -10.76
CA GLY A 108 -19.63 29.16 -10.44
C GLY A 108 -18.42 28.76 -11.33
N ILE A 109 -18.56 27.73 -12.14
CA ILE A 109 -17.50 27.24 -13.06
C ILE A 109 -17.39 28.20 -14.26
N ALA A 110 -16.19 28.69 -14.49
CA ALA A 110 -15.87 29.47 -15.67
C ALA A 110 -15.65 28.56 -16.88
N VAL A 111 -16.11 28.99 -18.04
CA VAL A 111 -15.98 28.25 -19.34
C VAL A 111 -16.33 26.74 -19.20
N PRO A 112 -17.54 26.43 -18.70
CA PRO A 112 -17.89 25.05 -18.33
C PRO A 112 -17.79 24.05 -19.47
N GLY A 113 -18.03 24.48 -20.72
CA GLY A 113 -17.84 23.66 -21.90
C GLY A 113 -16.40 23.20 -22.16
N ALA A 114 -15.41 23.95 -21.64
CA ALA A 114 -14.01 23.56 -21.75
C ALA A 114 -13.47 22.93 -20.46
N SER A 115 -13.88 23.43 -19.29
CA SER A 115 -13.31 22.99 -18.00
C SER A 115 -13.82 21.62 -17.57
N LEU A 116 -15.11 21.35 -17.74
CA LEU A 116 -15.74 20.14 -17.21
C LEU A 116 -15.20 18.83 -17.84
N PRO A 117 -15.09 18.69 -19.17
CA PRO A 117 -14.53 17.49 -19.75
C PRO A 117 -13.05 17.29 -19.41
N VAL A 118 -12.26 18.37 -19.36
CA VAL A 118 -10.84 18.28 -18.94
C VAL A 118 -10.72 17.73 -17.52
N VAL A 119 -11.52 18.26 -16.58
CA VAL A 119 -11.55 17.76 -15.19
C VAL A 119 -12.04 16.31 -15.15
N ALA A 120 -13.04 15.95 -15.94
CA ALA A 120 -13.55 14.59 -16.00
C ALA A 120 -12.48 13.59 -16.45
N PHE A 121 -11.76 13.87 -17.54
CA PHE A 121 -10.66 12.99 -17.99
C PHE A 121 -9.47 12.98 -17.04
N PHE A 122 -9.17 14.07 -16.37
CA PHE A 122 -8.15 14.13 -15.31
C PHE A 122 -8.52 13.18 -14.15
N LEU A 123 -9.76 13.26 -13.66
CA LEU A 123 -10.27 12.38 -12.60
C LEU A 123 -10.35 10.92 -13.06
N LEU A 124 -10.69 10.67 -14.35
CA LEU A 124 -10.64 9.33 -14.92
C LEU A 124 -9.21 8.76 -14.89
N GLY A 125 -8.21 9.60 -15.17
CA GLY A 125 -6.79 9.24 -15.05
C GLY A 125 -6.38 8.87 -13.61
N ILE A 126 -6.87 9.64 -12.63
CA ILE A 126 -6.67 9.34 -11.19
C ILE A 126 -7.34 8.02 -10.84
N TYR A 127 -8.62 7.84 -11.19
CA TYR A 127 -9.37 6.60 -10.92
C TYR A 127 -8.66 5.37 -11.47
N GLY A 128 -8.19 5.42 -12.72
CA GLY A 128 -7.50 4.32 -13.36
C GLY A 128 -6.01 4.18 -12.99
N GLY A 129 -5.47 5.08 -12.14
CA GLY A 129 -4.03 5.09 -11.82
C GLY A 129 -3.15 5.22 -13.07
N ASN A 130 -3.56 6.06 -14.04
CA ASN A 130 -2.94 6.15 -15.36
C ASN A 130 -2.29 7.50 -15.60
N ILE A 131 -0.96 7.53 -15.54
CA ILE A 131 -0.19 8.78 -15.69
C ILE A 131 -0.29 9.40 -17.08
N ILE A 132 -0.46 8.59 -18.12
CA ILE A 132 -0.58 9.09 -19.51
C ILE A 132 -1.84 9.94 -19.64
N MET A 133 -2.97 9.45 -19.10
CA MET A 133 -4.23 10.19 -19.07
C MET A 133 -4.12 11.48 -18.25
N ILE A 134 -3.49 11.40 -17.07
CA ILE A 134 -3.31 12.57 -16.19
C ILE A 134 -2.51 13.67 -16.89
N LEU A 135 -1.34 13.34 -17.42
CA LEU A 135 -0.48 14.31 -18.13
C LEU A 135 -1.17 14.84 -19.39
N GLY A 136 -1.83 13.98 -20.16
CA GLY A 136 -2.60 14.37 -21.32
C GLY A 136 -3.71 15.36 -20.99
N ALA A 137 -4.46 15.13 -19.89
CA ALA A 137 -5.52 16.03 -19.43
C ALA A 137 -4.97 17.37 -18.92
N ILE A 138 -3.80 17.40 -18.26
CA ILE A 138 -3.13 18.64 -17.84
C ILE A 138 -2.72 19.47 -19.08
N ILE A 139 -2.06 18.83 -20.05
CA ILE A 139 -1.62 19.47 -21.29
C ILE A 139 -2.85 20.03 -22.04
N LEU A 140 -3.91 19.22 -22.18
CA LEU A 140 -5.16 19.65 -22.79
C LEU A 140 -5.77 20.84 -22.05
N GLY A 141 -5.78 20.80 -20.71
CA GLY A 141 -6.35 21.84 -19.87
C GLY A 141 -5.63 23.19 -20.04
N ILE A 142 -4.32 23.20 -20.08
CA ILE A 142 -3.53 24.42 -20.32
C ILE A 142 -3.95 25.08 -21.66
N GLY A 143 -4.03 24.29 -22.71
CA GLY A 143 -4.42 24.78 -24.05
C GLY A 143 -5.91 25.15 -24.11
N HIS A 144 -6.77 24.17 -23.94
CA HIS A 144 -8.21 24.30 -24.17
C HIS A 144 -8.90 25.29 -23.24
N ILE A 145 -8.69 25.16 -21.91
CA ILE A 145 -9.26 26.10 -20.95
C ILE A 145 -8.67 27.51 -21.14
N GLY A 146 -7.35 27.60 -21.45
CA GLY A 146 -6.66 28.86 -21.70
C GLY A 146 -7.27 29.65 -22.86
N ILE A 147 -7.52 28.99 -24.02
CA ILE A 147 -8.16 29.57 -25.20
C ILE A 147 -9.58 30.05 -24.85
N HIS A 148 -10.38 29.20 -24.22
CA HIS A 148 -11.76 29.54 -23.88
C HIS A 148 -11.89 30.64 -22.84
N ILE A 149 -10.94 30.77 -21.90
CA ILE A 149 -10.86 31.92 -20.97
C ILE A 149 -10.56 33.22 -21.73
N ALA A 150 -9.66 33.18 -22.71
CA ALA A 150 -9.37 34.34 -23.54
C ALA A 150 -10.63 34.81 -24.29
N HIS A 151 -11.30 33.93 -25.02
CA HIS A 151 -12.56 34.22 -25.71
C HIS A 151 -13.67 34.74 -24.79
N ARG A 152 -13.77 34.16 -23.58
CA ARG A 152 -14.73 34.63 -22.56
C ARG A 152 -14.43 36.08 -22.16
N ASN A 153 -13.16 36.40 -21.91
CA ASN A 153 -12.76 37.77 -21.51
C ASN A 153 -13.04 38.79 -22.63
N GLU A 154 -12.89 38.42 -23.87
CA GLU A 154 -13.27 39.25 -25.03
C GLU A 154 -14.81 39.44 -25.09
N ALA A 155 -15.58 38.36 -24.96
CA ALA A 155 -17.04 38.39 -25.04
C ALA A 155 -17.72 39.21 -23.95
N TRP A 156 -17.14 39.22 -22.72
CA TRP A 156 -17.77 39.86 -21.54
C TRP A 156 -17.21 41.23 -21.20
N GLY A 157 -16.09 41.63 -21.78
CA GLY A 157 -15.40 42.86 -21.43
C GLY A 157 -14.88 42.90 -19.98
N LYS A 158 -14.44 44.06 -19.49
CA LYS A 158 -13.91 44.24 -18.13
C LYS A 158 -15.03 44.13 -17.10
N LYS A 159 -14.90 43.21 -16.12
CA LYS A 159 -15.84 43.09 -15.00
C LYS A 159 -15.76 44.27 -14.03
N PRO A 160 -16.89 44.69 -13.38
CA PRO A 160 -16.86 45.69 -12.31
C PRO A 160 -15.99 45.21 -11.15
N LYS A 161 -15.13 46.10 -10.63
CA LYS A 161 -14.17 45.77 -9.56
C LYS A 161 -14.94 45.68 -8.23
N LYS A 162 -14.87 44.53 -7.51
CA LYS A 162 -15.36 44.39 -6.12
C LYS A 162 -14.59 45.32 -5.16
N LYS A 163 -15.16 45.70 -4.00
CA LYS A 163 -14.49 46.49 -2.95
C LYS A 163 -13.16 45.84 -2.54
N LEU A 164 -12.12 46.66 -2.31
CA LEU A 164 -10.74 46.20 -2.09
C LEU A 164 -10.60 45.12 -0.99
N PRO A 165 -11.16 45.26 0.22
CA PRO A 165 -11.02 44.23 1.26
C PRO A 165 -11.66 42.90 0.86
N VAL A 166 -12.83 42.92 0.22
CA VAL A 166 -13.51 41.71 -0.28
C VAL A 166 -12.68 41.02 -1.36
N ARG A 167 -11.99 41.79 -2.19
CA ARG A 167 -11.08 41.20 -3.22
C ARG A 167 -9.87 40.51 -2.59
N ILE A 168 -9.31 41.11 -1.53
CA ILE A 168 -8.16 40.54 -0.79
C ILE A 168 -8.58 39.22 -0.13
N ILE A 169 -9.67 39.23 0.64
CA ILE A 169 -10.18 38.03 1.34
C ILE A 169 -10.49 36.89 0.36
N LEU A 170 -11.23 37.20 -0.73
CA LEU A 170 -11.55 36.20 -1.75
C LEU A 170 -10.29 35.73 -2.51
N GLY A 171 -9.29 36.59 -2.66
CA GLY A 171 -7.99 36.26 -3.25
C GLY A 171 -7.21 35.28 -2.38
N ILE A 172 -7.13 35.55 -1.07
CA ILE A 172 -6.48 34.68 -0.09
C ILE A 172 -7.20 33.34 -0.03
N LEU A 173 -8.53 33.32 0.12
CA LEU A 173 -9.29 32.08 0.15
C LEU A 173 -9.09 31.24 -1.11
N LYS A 174 -9.11 31.88 -2.28
CA LYS A 174 -8.84 31.21 -3.56
C LYS A 174 -7.42 30.67 -3.61
N ALA A 175 -6.42 31.42 -3.13
CA ALA A 175 -5.03 30.96 -3.08
C ALA A 175 -4.86 29.75 -2.15
N VAL A 176 -5.49 29.76 -0.99
CA VAL A 176 -5.49 28.62 -0.05
C VAL A 176 -6.14 27.40 -0.68
N VAL A 177 -7.30 27.53 -1.32
CA VAL A 177 -7.97 26.41 -2.01
C VAL A 177 -7.12 25.88 -3.14
N ILE A 178 -6.50 26.75 -3.96
CA ILE A 178 -5.62 26.32 -5.03
C ILE A 178 -4.40 25.59 -4.45
N LEU A 179 -3.80 26.11 -3.38
CA LEU A 179 -2.65 25.47 -2.73
C LEU A 179 -3.02 24.07 -2.20
N LEU A 180 -4.16 23.94 -1.53
CA LEU A 180 -4.65 22.63 -1.07
C LEU A 180 -4.87 21.65 -2.23
N LEU A 181 -5.49 22.12 -3.32
CA LEU A 181 -5.68 21.29 -4.51
C LEU A 181 -4.34 20.89 -5.15
N VAL A 182 -3.38 21.81 -5.23
CA VAL A 182 -2.03 21.51 -5.76
C VAL A 182 -1.32 20.47 -4.90
N VAL A 183 -1.42 20.57 -3.57
CA VAL A 183 -0.83 19.58 -2.65
C VAL A 183 -1.49 18.22 -2.82
N VAL A 184 -2.82 18.15 -2.79
CA VAL A 184 -3.57 16.89 -2.91
C VAL A 184 -3.33 16.23 -4.26
N PHE A 185 -3.53 16.96 -5.35
CA PHE A 185 -3.32 16.40 -6.69
C PHE A 185 -1.85 16.15 -7.01
N GLY A 186 -0.94 16.99 -6.49
CA GLY A 186 0.49 16.76 -6.57
C GLY A 186 0.91 15.45 -5.93
N PHE A 187 0.35 15.14 -4.75
CA PHE A 187 0.56 13.86 -4.09
C PHE A 187 0.07 12.67 -4.94
N PHE A 188 -1.15 12.74 -5.48
CA PHE A 188 -1.67 11.69 -6.36
C PHE A 188 -0.84 11.51 -7.63
N ILE A 189 -0.43 12.61 -8.27
CA ILE A 189 0.43 12.55 -9.46
C ILE A 189 1.77 11.89 -9.11
N TYR A 190 2.37 12.28 -7.99
CA TYR A 190 3.62 11.69 -7.50
C TYR A 190 3.48 10.19 -7.25
N ALA A 191 2.48 9.77 -6.47
CA ALA A 191 2.22 8.38 -6.13
C ALA A 191 1.97 7.51 -7.38
N ILE A 192 1.08 7.98 -8.28
CA ILE A 192 0.75 7.26 -9.52
C ILE A 192 1.96 7.18 -10.45
N THR A 193 2.74 8.28 -10.57
CA THR A 193 3.94 8.30 -11.41
C THR A 193 4.99 7.32 -10.90
N GLY A 194 5.31 7.40 -9.60
CA GLY A 194 6.28 6.52 -8.96
C GLY A 194 5.88 5.05 -9.08
N ARG A 195 4.60 4.75 -8.80
CA ARG A 195 4.05 3.42 -8.97
C ARG A 195 4.17 2.89 -10.40
N ASN A 196 3.78 3.68 -11.42
CA ASN A 196 3.87 3.26 -12.82
C ASN A 196 5.33 3.02 -13.26
N ILE A 197 6.26 3.85 -12.78
CA ILE A 197 7.69 3.66 -13.04
C ILE A 197 8.17 2.34 -12.42
N ASN A 198 7.83 2.10 -11.16
CA ASN A 198 8.24 0.90 -10.44
C ASN A 198 7.58 -0.37 -11.04
N GLU A 199 6.30 -0.30 -11.44
CA GLU A 199 5.62 -1.39 -12.16
C GLU A 199 6.36 -1.76 -13.46
N VAL A 200 6.77 -0.76 -14.25
CA VAL A 200 7.53 -0.99 -15.48
C VAL A 200 8.92 -1.57 -15.17
N LYS A 201 9.63 -1.01 -14.18
CA LYS A 201 10.92 -1.57 -13.74
C LYS A 201 10.81 -3.04 -13.37
N ARG A 202 9.83 -3.38 -12.52
CA ARG A 202 9.60 -4.77 -12.07
C ARG A 202 9.25 -5.70 -13.23
N ALA A 203 8.43 -5.23 -14.18
CA ALA A 203 8.10 -6.02 -15.38
C ALA A 203 9.33 -6.37 -16.21
N PHE A 204 10.32 -5.46 -16.31
CA PHE A 204 11.58 -5.74 -16.99
C PHE A 204 12.52 -6.61 -16.16
N GLU A 205 12.60 -6.36 -14.87
CA GLU A 205 13.48 -7.08 -13.94
C GLU A 205 13.10 -8.56 -13.82
N PHE A 206 11.81 -8.85 -13.78
CA PHE A 206 11.27 -10.21 -13.61
C PHE A 206 10.75 -10.84 -14.91
N LYS A 207 11.17 -10.34 -16.08
CA LYS A 207 10.68 -10.82 -17.38
C LYS A 207 10.95 -12.31 -17.67
N GLU A 208 12.04 -12.84 -17.13
CA GLU A 208 12.43 -14.25 -17.23
C GLU A 208 11.98 -15.08 -16.02
N GLY A 209 11.51 -14.41 -14.98
CA GLY A 209 11.11 -14.97 -13.70
C GLY A 209 9.61 -14.96 -13.46
N ILE A 210 9.24 -14.70 -12.20
CA ILE A 210 7.86 -14.65 -11.74
C ILE A 210 7.60 -13.36 -10.98
N ASN A 211 6.50 -12.67 -11.29
CA ASN A 211 5.98 -11.52 -10.56
C ASN A 211 4.45 -11.54 -10.67
N GLU A 212 3.81 -12.31 -9.80
CA GLU A 212 2.39 -12.61 -9.87
C GLU A 212 1.68 -12.35 -8.55
N GLU A 213 0.41 -11.97 -8.65
CA GLU A 213 -0.55 -11.92 -7.56
C GLU A 213 -1.70 -12.89 -7.85
N LEU A 214 -2.00 -13.78 -6.92
CA LEU A 214 -3.01 -14.80 -7.10
C LEU A 214 -3.74 -15.14 -5.81
N TYR A 215 -4.91 -15.77 -5.94
CA TYR A 215 -5.63 -16.37 -4.83
C TYR A 215 -5.50 -17.90 -4.94
N VAL A 216 -4.91 -18.50 -3.92
CA VAL A 216 -4.74 -19.95 -3.79
C VAL A 216 -5.89 -20.51 -2.96
N PRO A 217 -6.64 -21.51 -3.44
CA PRO A 217 -7.61 -22.21 -2.61
C PRO A 217 -6.86 -22.98 -1.48
N LEU A 218 -7.09 -22.56 -0.25
CA LEU A 218 -6.54 -23.19 0.94
C LEU A 218 -7.64 -24.00 1.67
N LYS A 219 -7.26 -24.67 2.76
CA LYS A 219 -8.17 -25.52 3.53
C LYS A 219 -9.39 -24.75 4.06
N ASN A 220 -9.17 -23.53 4.57
CA ASN A 220 -10.21 -22.72 5.23
C ASN A 220 -10.71 -21.53 4.41
N GLY A 221 -10.24 -21.37 3.18
CA GLY A 221 -10.65 -20.29 2.28
C GLY A 221 -9.61 -19.97 1.20
N ASP A 222 -9.78 -18.84 0.51
CA ASP A 222 -8.80 -18.38 -0.45
C ASP A 222 -7.70 -17.59 0.28
N GLY A 223 -6.42 -17.95 0.04
CA GLY A 223 -5.25 -17.18 0.48
C GLY A 223 -4.72 -16.29 -0.65
N PHE A 224 -4.55 -15.00 -0.39
CA PHE A 224 -3.84 -14.12 -1.32
C PHE A 224 -2.34 -14.32 -1.19
N VAL A 225 -1.68 -14.59 -2.31
CA VAL A 225 -0.25 -14.84 -2.38
C VAL A 225 0.37 -13.99 -3.48
N ARG A 226 1.51 -13.37 -3.17
CA ARG A 226 2.38 -12.73 -4.16
C ARG A 226 3.63 -13.57 -4.34
N LEU A 227 3.98 -13.87 -5.60
CA LEU A 227 5.17 -14.62 -5.98
C LEU A 227 6.14 -13.70 -6.71
N ILE A 228 7.37 -13.57 -6.21
CA ILE A 228 8.41 -12.72 -6.79
C ILE A 228 9.73 -13.50 -6.84
N GLY A 229 10.29 -13.66 -8.03
CA GLY A 229 11.59 -14.34 -8.24
C GLY A 229 12.12 -14.10 -9.64
N LYS A 230 13.44 -13.96 -9.80
CA LYS A 230 14.05 -13.65 -11.11
C LYS A 230 14.23 -14.87 -12.01
N ASP A 231 14.12 -16.09 -11.47
CA ASP A 231 14.13 -17.33 -12.21
C ASP A 231 12.95 -18.20 -11.75
N GLN A 232 12.22 -18.79 -12.70
CA GLN A 232 11.07 -19.66 -12.43
C GLN A 232 11.45 -20.98 -11.74
N ASN A 233 12.73 -21.36 -11.82
CA ASN A 233 13.25 -22.59 -11.21
C ASN A 233 13.82 -22.37 -9.81
N ASN A 234 13.83 -21.15 -9.32
CA ASN A 234 14.34 -20.84 -8.00
C ASN A 234 13.59 -21.60 -6.89
N PRO A 235 14.29 -22.07 -5.84
CA PRO A 235 13.64 -22.60 -4.65
C PRO A 235 12.76 -21.54 -3.99
N VAL A 236 11.66 -22.00 -3.34
CA VAL A 236 10.65 -21.13 -2.78
C VAL A 236 10.91 -20.87 -1.30
N ILE A 237 10.80 -19.59 -0.92
CA ILE A 237 10.70 -19.14 0.46
C ILE A 237 9.25 -18.68 0.70
N LEU A 238 8.54 -19.30 1.64
CA LEU A 238 7.24 -18.83 2.11
C LEU A 238 7.45 -17.86 3.27
N SER A 239 7.02 -16.61 3.10
CA SER A 239 7.05 -15.57 4.13
C SER A 239 5.75 -15.58 4.93
N LEU A 240 5.86 -15.72 6.25
CA LEU A 240 4.81 -15.64 7.25
C LEU A 240 4.99 -14.32 8.02
N HIS A 241 4.03 -13.41 7.89
CA HIS A 241 4.14 -12.07 8.48
C HIS A 241 3.86 -12.04 9.99
N GLY A 242 4.09 -10.89 10.59
CA GLY A 242 3.84 -10.64 12.01
C GLY A 242 2.39 -10.26 12.33
N GLY A 243 2.20 -9.79 13.54
CA GLY A 243 0.92 -9.40 14.11
C GLY A 243 0.57 -10.20 15.35
N PRO A 244 -0.50 -11.04 15.39
CA PRO A 244 -1.26 -11.62 14.26
C PRO A 244 -2.05 -10.60 13.43
N GLY A 245 -2.21 -10.91 12.13
CA GLY A 245 -3.09 -10.15 11.26
C GLY A 245 -2.52 -8.85 10.67
N GLU A 246 -1.21 -8.71 10.55
CA GLU A 246 -0.54 -7.54 9.95
C GLU A 246 0.10 -7.86 8.59
N PRO A 247 -0.68 -7.98 7.50
CA PRO A 247 -0.13 -8.30 6.19
C PRO A 247 0.77 -7.17 5.71
N ALA A 248 2.02 -7.49 5.41
CA ALA A 248 3.04 -6.54 5.04
C ALA A 248 3.48 -6.65 3.57
N GLY A 249 2.76 -7.41 2.75
CA GLY A 249 3.13 -7.71 1.37
C GLY A 249 3.33 -6.50 0.47
N TYR A 250 2.76 -5.35 0.80
CA TYR A 250 3.01 -4.09 0.11
C TYR A 250 4.40 -3.49 0.38
N ALA A 251 5.07 -3.93 1.45
CA ALA A 251 6.39 -3.46 1.90
C ALA A 251 7.45 -4.58 1.92
N GLU A 252 7.07 -5.81 2.22
CA GLU A 252 8.00 -6.95 2.35
C GLU A 252 8.86 -7.19 1.10
N TYR A 253 8.34 -6.86 -0.08
CA TYR A 253 9.13 -6.95 -1.30
C TYR A 253 10.40 -6.08 -1.26
N LEU A 254 10.37 -4.94 -0.54
CA LEU A 254 11.54 -4.08 -0.36
C LEU A 254 12.57 -4.73 0.57
N CYS A 255 12.10 -5.52 1.54
CA CYS A 255 12.96 -6.19 2.51
C CYS A 255 13.70 -7.39 1.89
N PHE A 256 13.01 -8.15 1.04
CA PHE A 256 13.49 -9.44 0.54
C PHE A 256 13.88 -9.43 -0.95
N ASP A 257 13.94 -8.25 -1.58
CA ASP A 257 14.30 -8.12 -2.99
C ASP A 257 15.68 -8.73 -3.30
N GLY A 258 16.62 -8.57 -2.38
CA GLY A 258 17.95 -9.15 -2.47
C GLY A 258 17.98 -10.68 -2.50
N LEU A 259 16.88 -11.37 -2.10
CA LEU A 259 16.78 -12.84 -2.19
C LEU A 259 16.30 -13.32 -3.57
N THR A 260 15.66 -12.44 -4.35
CA THR A 260 14.94 -12.82 -5.58
C THR A 260 15.83 -13.34 -6.71
N ASP A 261 17.13 -13.10 -6.65
CA ASP A 261 18.10 -13.67 -7.60
C ASP A 261 18.24 -15.19 -7.47
N GLU A 262 18.15 -15.71 -6.23
CA GLU A 262 18.41 -17.11 -5.90
C GLU A 262 17.15 -17.85 -5.40
N TYR A 263 16.10 -17.11 -5.05
CA TYR A 263 14.85 -17.65 -4.47
C TYR A 263 13.61 -16.99 -5.07
N THR A 264 12.50 -17.72 -5.09
CA THR A 264 11.17 -17.15 -5.29
C THR A 264 10.54 -16.90 -3.93
N ILE A 265 10.19 -15.65 -3.63
CA ILE A 265 9.54 -15.28 -2.39
C ILE A 265 8.02 -15.36 -2.57
N ALA A 266 7.37 -16.20 -1.79
CA ALA A 266 5.92 -16.30 -1.68
C ALA A 266 5.47 -15.50 -0.44
N ILE A 267 4.90 -14.32 -0.64
CA ILE A 267 4.39 -13.46 0.42
C ILE A 267 2.89 -13.71 0.52
N TRP A 268 2.44 -14.18 1.68
CA TRP A 268 1.05 -14.56 1.92
C TRP A 268 0.38 -13.56 2.88
N ASP A 269 -0.80 -13.05 2.50
CA ASP A 269 -1.69 -12.42 3.46
C ASP A 269 -2.43 -13.56 4.20
N GLU A 270 -2.12 -13.74 5.48
CA GLU A 270 -2.68 -14.82 6.29
C GLU A 270 -4.21 -14.77 6.37
N SER A 271 -4.82 -15.91 6.66
CA SER A 271 -6.28 -16.01 6.82
C SER A 271 -6.77 -15.04 7.90
N GLY A 272 -7.86 -14.32 7.59
CA GLY A 272 -8.44 -13.33 8.50
C GLY A 272 -7.89 -11.91 8.37
N CYS A 273 -6.90 -11.67 7.53
CA CYS A 273 -6.36 -10.33 7.28
C CYS A 273 -6.12 -10.03 5.81
N GLY A 274 -5.81 -8.78 5.49
CA GLY A 274 -5.44 -8.32 4.18
C GLY A 274 -6.43 -8.69 3.08
N ARG A 275 -5.91 -9.00 1.91
CA ARG A 275 -6.70 -9.39 0.74
C ARG A 275 -7.36 -10.76 0.91
N SER A 276 -6.77 -11.67 1.69
CA SER A 276 -7.38 -12.95 2.03
C SER A 276 -8.71 -12.77 2.74
N TYR A 277 -8.76 -11.94 3.79
CA TYR A 277 -9.98 -11.65 4.53
C TYR A 277 -11.10 -11.11 3.64
N TYR A 278 -10.82 -10.09 2.83
CA TYR A 278 -11.85 -9.46 2.01
C TYR A 278 -12.34 -10.40 0.89
N ARG A 279 -11.43 -11.18 0.31
CA ARG A 279 -11.79 -12.20 -0.69
C ARG A 279 -12.77 -13.22 -0.13
N ASN A 280 -12.48 -13.74 1.06
CA ASN A 280 -13.31 -14.73 1.73
C ASN A 280 -14.66 -14.16 2.17
N LYS A 281 -14.65 -12.94 2.74
CA LYS A 281 -15.87 -12.22 3.11
C LYS A 281 -16.82 -12.02 1.92
N GLU A 282 -16.29 -11.71 0.73
CA GLU A 282 -17.09 -11.57 -0.49
C GLU A 282 -17.71 -12.87 -0.96
N LYS A 283 -17.05 -13.99 -0.70
CA LYS A 283 -17.57 -15.34 -0.96
C LYS A 283 -18.53 -15.82 0.13
N GLY A 284 -18.83 -15.02 1.14
CA GLY A 284 -19.68 -15.36 2.27
C GLY A 284 -18.99 -16.19 3.35
N ASN A 285 -17.66 -16.38 3.25
CA ASN A 285 -16.87 -17.00 4.31
C ASN A 285 -16.44 -15.93 5.31
N THR A 286 -17.01 -15.97 6.51
CA THR A 286 -16.74 -15.05 7.63
C THR A 286 -16.11 -15.74 8.83
N MET A 287 -15.56 -16.94 8.65
CA MET A 287 -14.83 -17.62 9.71
C MET A 287 -13.66 -16.78 10.19
N LEU A 288 -13.55 -16.64 11.50
CA LEU A 288 -12.36 -16.06 12.11
C LEU A 288 -11.26 -17.11 12.16
N PRO A 289 -10.00 -16.73 11.93
CA PRO A 289 -8.88 -17.66 11.99
C PRO A 289 -8.65 -18.14 13.42
N THR A 290 -8.28 -19.39 13.55
CA THR A 290 -7.79 -20.01 14.78
C THR A 290 -6.34 -20.45 14.57
N PRO A 291 -5.55 -20.69 15.63
CA PRO A 291 -4.19 -21.23 15.49
C PRO A 291 -4.15 -22.51 14.65
N GLN A 292 -5.14 -23.39 14.84
CA GLN A 292 -5.25 -24.62 14.06
C GLN A 292 -5.56 -24.35 12.59
N SER A 293 -6.56 -23.49 12.28
CA SER A 293 -6.92 -23.20 10.90
C SER A 293 -5.78 -22.54 10.12
N GLN A 294 -4.96 -21.71 10.78
CA GLN A 294 -3.77 -21.15 10.16
C GLN A 294 -2.73 -22.22 9.81
N GLN A 295 -2.49 -23.22 10.68
CA GLN A 295 -1.58 -24.34 10.38
C GLN A 295 -2.09 -25.18 9.20
N GLU A 296 -3.38 -25.44 9.13
CA GLU A 296 -4.01 -26.15 8.01
C GLU A 296 -3.89 -25.35 6.68
N ASP A 297 -4.01 -24.04 6.75
CA ASP A 297 -3.84 -23.17 5.58
C ASP A 297 -2.38 -23.08 5.14
N ILE A 298 -1.42 -23.02 6.08
CA ILE A 298 0.01 -23.10 5.76
C ILE A 298 0.33 -24.42 5.06
N ASP A 299 -0.17 -25.55 5.55
CA ASP A 299 0.07 -26.84 4.95
C ASP A 299 -0.49 -26.93 3.52
N SER A 300 -1.71 -26.43 3.32
CA SER A 300 -2.31 -26.33 1.99
C SER A 300 -1.51 -25.45 1.04
N LEU A 301 -0.98 -24.33 1.54
CA LEU A 301 -0.17 -23.39 0.74
C LEU A 301 1.19 -23.99 0.42
N VAL A 302 1.84 -24.64 1.36
CA VAL A 302 3.12 -25.33 1.14
C VAL A 302 2.96 -26.42 0.08
N ASP A 303 1.91 -27.24 0.15
CA ASP A 303 1.65 -28.27 -0.86
C ASP A 303 1.37 -27.66 -2.24
N TYR A 304 0.62 -26.54 -2.30
CA TYR A 304 0.44 -25.80 -3.55
C TYR A 304 1.76 -25.31 -4.12
N LEU A 305 2.62 -24.69 -3.30
CA LEU A 305 3.91 -24.15 -3.74
C LEU A 305 4.85 -25.28 -4.21
N ARG A 306 4.93 -26.38 -3.47
CA ARG A 306 5.71 -27.57 -3.85
C ARG A 306 5.27 -28.11 -5.19
N GLY A 307 3.97 -28.28 -5.40
CA GLY A 307 3.41 -28.76 -6.66
C GLY A 307 3.64 -27.79 -7.82
N ARG A 308 3.43 -26.49 -7.59
CA ARG A 308 3.60 -25.46 -8.62
C ARG A 308 5.04 -25.34 -9.13
N PHE A 309 6.00 -25.40 -8.21
CA PHE A 309 7.43 -25.24 -8.52
C PHE A 309 8.16 -26.58 -8.70
N ASN A 310 7.43 -27.70 -8.65
CA ASN A 310 7.98 -29.05 -8.73
C ASN A 310 9.16 -29.28 -7.77
N GLN A 311 8.96 -28.93 -6.50
CA GLN A 311 9.96 -29.00 -5.43
C GLN A 311 9.44 -29.87 -4.28
N ASP A 312 10.33 -30.69 -3.70
CA ASP A 312 9.97 -31.55 -2.57
C ASP A 312 9.78 -30.77 -1.27
N LYS A 313 10.50 -29.67 -1.10
CA LYS A 313 10.52 -28.86 0.13
C LYS A 313 10.55 -27.37 -0.18
N VAL A 314 10.09 -26.55 0.77
CA VAL A 314 10.18 -25.09 0.74
C VAL A 314 10.97 -24.58 1.93
N VAL A 315 11.50 -23.36 1.85
CA VAL A 315 12.03 -22.64 3.02
C VAL A 315 10.87 -21.90 3.68
N ILE A 316 10.77 -21.93 5.01
CA ILE A 316 9.85 -21.10 5.79
C ILE A 316 10.63 -19.93 6.35
N LEU A 317 10.10 -18.70 6.16
CA LEU A 317 10.60 -17.48 6.78
C LEU A 317 9.46 -16.87 7.60
N GLY A 318 9.65 -16.70 8.90
CA GLY A 318 8.68 -16.09 9.78
C GLY A 318 9.20 -14.81 10.41
N HIS A 319 8.34 -13.79 10.56
CA HIS A 319 8.64 -12.60 11.34
C HIS A 319 7.66 -12.47 12.51
N SER A 320 8.16 -12.19 13.73
CA SER A 320 7.31 -11.95 14.90
C SER A 320 6.29 -13.10 15.10
N TYR A 321 4.98 -12.84 15.05
CA TYR A 321 3.95 -13.88 15.11
C TYR A 321 4.16 -15.00 14.07
N GLY A 322 4.62 -14.67 12.86
CA GLY A 322 4.97 -15.66 11.84
C GLY A 322 6.05 -16.65 12.30
N THR A 323 6.84 -16.31 13.32
CA THR A 323 7.81 -17.26 13.91
C THR A 323 7.14 -18.30 14.79
N VAL A 324 6.01 -17.97 15.43
CA VAL A 324 5.16 -18.94 16.16
C VAL A 324 4.60 -19.95 15.15
N LEU A 325 3.99 -19.44 14.08
CA LEU A 325 3.42 -20.28 13.02
C LEU A 325 4.49 -21.19 12.39
N GLY A 326 5.64 -20.60 12.03
CA GLY A 326 6.76 -21.33 11.44
C GLY A 326 7.31 -22.41 12.36
N SER A 327 7.54 -22.10 13.66
CA SER A 327 8.05 -23.07 14.64
C SER A 327 7.12 -24.27 14.82
N ILE A 328 5.81 -24.03 14.85
CA ILE A 328 4.79 -25.09 14.94
C ILE A 328 4.84 -25.93 13.66
N TYR A 329 4.84 -25.28 12.48
CA TYR A 329 4.77 -25.94 11.19
C TYR A 329 5.98 -26.86 10.93
N ILE A 330 7.20 -26.34 11.14
CA ILE A 330 8.41 -27.13 10.91
C ILE A 330 8.57 -28.32 11.86
N SER A 331 7.95 -28.24 13.05
CA SER A 331 7.94 -29.36 14.00
C SER A 331 6.93 -30.43 13.60
N ALA A 332 5.81 -30.03 12.96
CA ALA A 332 4.77 -30.94 12.50
C ALA A 332 5.08 -31.57 11.14
N HIS A 333 5.75 -30.82 10.24
CA HIS A 333 5.98 -31.19 8.84
C HIS A 333 7.45 -31.00 8.38
N PRO A 334 8.45 -31.57 9.09
CA PRO A 334 9.86 -31.41 8.73
C PRO A 334 10.20 -31.96 7.34
N GLU A 335 9.42 -32.94 6.86
CA GLU A 335 9.57 -33.54 5.53
C GLU A 335 9.25 -32.58 4.37
N LYS A 336 8.51 -31.50 4.64
CA LYS A 336 8.13 -30.48 3.64
C LYS A 336 9.02 -29.24 3.68
N VAL A 337 9.95 -29.14 4.64
CA VAL A 337 10.73 -27.93 4.89
C VAL A 337 12.21 -28.14 4.70
N THR A 338 12.88 -27.25 3.94
CA THR A 338 14.33 -27.25 3.74
C THR A 338 15.05 -26.62 4.93
N ALA A 339 14.55 -25.45 5.38
CA ALA A 339 15.12 -24.71 6.49
C ALA A 339 14.08 -23.72 7.04
N PHE A 340 14.26 -23.27 8.27
CA PHE A 340 13.47 -22.22 8.90
C PHE A 340 14.34 -20.99 9.19
N ILE A 341 13.87 -19.84 8.71
CA ILE A 341 14.45 -18.52 9.00
C ILE A 341 13.50 -17.77 9.91
N SER A 342 13.93 -17.48 11.11
CA SER A 342 13.15 -16.79 12.15
C SER A 342 13.69 -15.39 12.38
N ILE A 343 12.86 -14.37 12.15
CA ILE A 343 13.19 -12.96 12.36
C ILE A 343 12.36 -12.44 13.53
N GLY A 344 13.02 -11.96 14.60
CA GLY A 344 12.32 -11.51 15.81
C GLY A 344 11.51 -12.65 16.44
N GLN A 345 12.17 -13.77 16.74
CA GLN A 345 11.53 -14.97 17.30
C GLN A 345 10.73 -14.68 18.56
N VAL A 346 9.46 -15.01 18.53
CA VAL A 346 8.65 -15.08 19.75
C VAL A 346 9.05 -16.32 20.54
N VAL A 347 9.71 -16.09 21.68
CA VAL A 347 10.07 -17.17 22.60
C VAL A 347 8.94 -17.43 23.60
N SER A 348 8.52 -16.39 24.32
CA SER A 348 7.39 -16.47 25.26
C SER A 348 6.75 -15.11 25.48
N PHE A 349 5.42 -15.04 25.35
CA PHE A 349 4.61 -13.95 25.87
C PHE A 349 3.81 -14.36 27.11
N LYS A 350 3.94 -15.63 27.52
CA LYS A 350 3.28 -16.17 28.69
C LYS A 350 3.71 -15.38 29.93
N ASN A 351 2.73 -14.92 30.71
CA ASN A 351 2.95 -14.09 31.89
C ASN A 351 3.78 -12.82 31.60
N PHE A 352 3.67 -12.26 30.39
CA PHE A 352 4.43 -11.08 29.97
C PHE A 352 5.95 -11.23 30.10
N ALA A 353 6.48 -12.40 29.80
CA ALA A 353 7.90 -12.71 29.93
C ALA A 353 8.82 -11.69 29.23
N SER A 354 8.46 -11.25 28.01
CA SER A 354 9.23 -10.22 27.28
C SER A 354 9.35 -8.92 28.04
N GLU A 355 8.31 -8.49 28.77
CA GLU A 355 8.31 -7.25 29.54
C GLU A 355 9.24 -7.32 30.74
N HIS A 356 9.35 -8.49 31.37
CA HIS A 356 10.30 -8.72 32.46
C HIS A 356 11.75 -8.64 31.97
N TYR A 357 12.05 -9.29 30.84
CA TYR A 357 13.38 -9.21 30.21
C TYR A 357 13.76 -7.77 29.83
N ALA A 358 12.82 -7.04 29.22
CA ALA A 358 13.03 -5.64 28.85
C ALA A 358 13.27 -4.75 30.07
N TYR A 359 12.57 -4.97 31.17
CA TYR A 359 12.77 -4.22 32.40
C TYR A 359 14.14 -4.52 33.04
N GLU A 360 14.51 -5.79 33.15
CA GLU A 360 15.79 -6.18 33.77
C GLU A 360 16.98 -5.59 33.02
N ASP A 361 16.96 -5.64 31.69
CA ASP A 361 18.01 -5.01 30.88
C ASP A 361 18.02 -3.48 31.03
N ALA A 362 16.86 -2.82 30.95
CA ALA A 362 16.77 -1.37 31.13
C ALA A 362 17.27 -0.93 32.51
N LEU A 363 16.95 -1.68 33.56
CA LEU A 363 17.42 -1.44 34.93
C LEU A 363 18.95 -1.60 35.04
N ALA A 364 19.51 -2.64 34.42
CA ALA A 364 20.95 -2.87 34.38
C ALA A 364 21.67 -1.71 33.65
N GLN A 365 21.17 -1.28 32.51
CA GLN A 365 21.72 -0.14 31.78
C GLN A 365 21.60 1.17 32.57
N ALA A 366 20.46 1.44 33.25
CA ALA A 366 20.27 2.61 34.09
C ALA A 366 21.30 2.67 35.21
N LYS A 367 21.48 1.55 35.93
CA LYS A 367 22.48 1.44 37.00
C LYS A 367 23.90 1.64 36.49
N ALA A 368 24.24 1.07 35.33
CA ALA A 368 25.56 1.22 34.71
C ALA A 368 25.86 2.68 34.31
N LYS A 369 24.83 3.44 33.91
CA LYS A 369 24.92 4.87 33.57
C LYS A 369 24.87 5.80 34.79
N GLY A 370 24.49 5.28 35.96
CA GLY A 370 24.27 6.08 37.17
C GLY A 370 22.99 6.90 37.15
N ASP A 371 22.02 6.48 36.35
CA ASP A 371 20.71 7.14 36.25
C ASP A 371 19.85 6.85 37.49
N ASP A 372 18.89 7.74 37.78
CA ASP A 372 17.86 7.51 38.80
C ASP A 372 16.86 6.44 38.30
N THR A 373 16.77 5.33 39.01
CA THR A 373 15.91 4.18 38.71
C THR A 373 14.53 4.26 39.32
N THR A 374 14.23 5.28 40.14
CA THR A 374 13.01 5.37 40.95
C THR A 374 11.74 5.25 40.12
N GLU A 375 11.65 5.97 38.98
CA GLU A 375 10.47 5.93 38.14
C GLU A 375 10.35 4.60 37.36
N LEU A 376 11.47 4.03 36.91
CA LEU A 376 11.49 2.74 36.22
C LEU A 376 11.00 1.62 37.15
N GLU A 377 11.51 1.59 38.40
CA GLU A 377 11.09 0.61 39.41
C GLU A 377 9.63 0.77 39.83
N LYS A 378 9.14 2.02 39.91
CA LYS A 378 7.75 2.36 40.23
C LYS A 378 6.78 1.84 39.15
N VAL A 379 7.05 2.11 37.85
CA VAL A 379 6.18 1.65 36.80
C VAL A 379 6.22 0.12 36.64
N TYR A 380 7.38 -0.50 36.87
CA TYR A 380 7.48 -1.94 36.85
C TYR A 380 6.72 -2.59 38.02
N LYS A 381 6.80 -2.01 39.22
CA LYS A 381 5.98 -2.49 40.35
C LYS A 381 4.49 -2.38 40.05
N ALA A 382 4.03 -1.26 39.49
CA ALA A 382 2.64 -1.08 39.13
C ALA A 382 2.18 -2.09 38.04
N PHE A 383 3.05 -2.42 37.11
CA PHE A 383 2.81 -3.48 36.14
C PHE A 383 2.72 -4.85 36.79
N CYS A 384 3.62 -5.20 37.71
CA CYS A 384 3.59 -6.48 38.42
C CYS A 384 2.35 -6.64 39.34
N ASP A 385 1.84 -5.54 39.88
CA ASP A 385 0.66 -5.54 40.75
C ASP A 385 -0.65 -5.85 39.97
N ASP A 386 -0.71 -5.47 38.66
CA ASP A 386 -1.85 -5.75 37.75
C ASP A 386 -1.35 -5.89 36.30
N PRO A 387 -0.74 -7.03 35.92
CA PRO A 387 -0.16 -7.23 34.60
C PRO A 387 -1.25 -7.36 33.51
N ASN A 388 -1.31 -6.34 32.66
CA ASN A 388 -2.21 -6.29 31.51
C ASN A 388 -1.71 -5.33 30.43
N VAL A 389 -2.34 -5.30 29.24
CA VAL A 389 -1.92 -4.48 28.10
C VAL A 389 -1.91 -2.98 28.43
N VAL A 390 -2.75 -2.51 29.35
CA VAL A 390 -2.80 -1.08 29.74
C VAL A 390 -1.62 -0.74 30.65
N SER A 391 -1.35 -1.54 31.67
CA SER A 391 -0.24 -1.34 32.61
C SER A 391 1.13 -1.57 31.97
N MET A 392 1.20 -2.34 30.88
CA MET A 392 2.40 -2.56 30.06
C MET A 392 2.87 -1.27 29.35
N GLN A 393 1.96 -0.38 28.94
CA GLN A 393 2.34 0.82 28.18
C GLN A 393 3.29 1.79 28.91
N PRO A 394 3.03 2.18 30.18
CA PRO A 394 3.98 2.98 30.95
C PRO A 394 5.34 2.30 31.13
N LEU A 395 5.36 0.97 31.28
CA LEU A 395 6.61 0.21 31.41
C LEU A 395 7.41 0.27 30.11
N ARG A 396 6.80 -0.01 28.97
CA ARG A 396 7.45 0.11 27.65
C ARG A 396 7.97 1.52 27.38
N GLN A 397 7.21 2.55 27.75
CA GLN A 397 7.66 3.93 27.63
C GLN A 397 8.89 4.21 28.50
N ALA A 398 8.96 3.68 29.72
CA ALA A 398 10.11 3.88 30.62
C ALA A 398 11.35 3.10 30.17
N THR A 399 11.18 1.87 29.68
CA THR A 399 12.30 1.05 29.19
C THR A 399 12.84 1.52 27.84
N SER A 400 12.01 2.08 26.97
CA SER A 400 12.38 2.49 25.60
C SER A 400 13.55 3.48 25.54
N ARG A 401 13.78 4.28 26.58
CA ARG A 401 14.94 5.19 26.65
C ARG A 401 16.30 4.46 26.70
N TYR A 402 16.30 3.19 27.08
CA TYR A 402 17.47 2.31 27.12
C TYR A 402 17.58 1.39 25.91
N HIS A 403 16.48 1.25 25.16
CA HIS A 403 16.31 0.33 24.05
C HIS A 403 16.15 1.08 22.72
N GLN A 404 16.94 2.12 22.50
CA GLN A 404 16.81 2.93 21.29
C GLN A 404 17.43 2.23 20.09
N GLU A 405 16.65 2.17 19.03
CA GLU A 405 17.16 1.80 17.71
C GLU A 405 18.13 2.88 17.20
N THR A 406 19.28 2.47 16.70
CA THR A 406 20.30 3.38 16.17
C THR A 406 20.38 3.31 14.64
N VAL A 407 19.78 2.29 14.03
CA VAL A 407 19.71 2.09 12.59
C VAL A 407 18.36 2.60 12.08
N PRO A 408 18.33 3.55 11.13
CA PRO A 408 17.09 4.03 10.55
C PRO A 408 16.47 2.99 9.60
N GLN A 409 15.18 3.17 9.27
CA GLN A 409 14.51 2.38 8.23
C GLN A 409 15.20 2.59 6.87
N ALA A 410 15.42 1.53 6.11
CA ALA A 410 16.07 1.57 4.80
C ALA A 410 15.19 2.18 3.71
N PHE A 411 13.88 2.17 3.88
CA PHE A 411 12.93 2.74 2.94
C PHE A 411 12.00 3.76 3.61
N THR A 412 11.48 4.66 2.81
CA THR A 412 10.69 5.80 3.24
C THR A 412 9.20 5.59 2.97
N TYR A 413 8.35 6.46 3.54
CA TYR A 413 6.94 6.54 3.14
C TYR A 413 6.74 6.73 1.65
N ALA A 414 7.68 7.41 0.97
CA ALA A 414 7.64 7.60 -0.46
C ALA A 414 7.78 6.28 -1.23
N ASP A 415 8.66 5.39 -0.78
CA ASP A 415 8.84 4.07 -1.37
C ASP A 415 7.57 3.22 -1.22
N LEU A 416 6.91 3.29 -0.06
CA LEU A 416 5.65 2.59 0.19
C LEU A 416 4.50 3.11 -0.70
N VAL A 417 4.35 4.44 -0.80
CA VAL A 417 3.31 5.08 -1.62
C VAL A 417 3.51 4.81 -3.11
N CYS A 418 4.76 4.69 -3.55
CA CYS A 418 5.13 4.35 -4.93
C CYS A 418 5.25 2.83 -5.16
N SER A 419 4.86 1.99 -4.21
CA SER A 419 4.92 0.54 -4.36
C SER A 419 4.09 0.09 -5.55
N PRO A 420 4.64 -0.75 -6.46
CA PRO A 420 3.89 -1.31 -7.58
C PRO A 420 2.79 -2.28 -7.12
N TYR A 421 2.88 -2.74 -5.87
CA TYR A 421 1.99 -3.70 -5.25
C TYR A 421 0.88 -3.06 -4.41
N LEU A 422 0.92 -1.74 -4.21
CA LEU A 422 -0.15 -0.99 -3.58
C LEU A 422 -1.16 -0.55 -4.65
N GLY A 423 -2.29 -1.22 -4.73
CA GLY A 423 -3.40 -0.84 -5.60
C GLY A 423 -4.07 0.46 -5.15
N VAL A 424 -4.52 1.32 -6.09
CA VAL A 424 -5.27 2.53 -5.73
C VAL A 424 -6.64 2.22 -5.11
N ASP A 425 -7.24 1.12 -5.53
CA ASP A 425 -8.47 0.56 -4.95
C ASP A 425 -8.22 -0.32 -3.73
N ASP A 426 -6.98 -0.69 -3.46
CA ASP A 426 -6.55 -1.50 -2.32
C ASP A 426 -6.07 -0.67 -1.12
N VAL A 427 -6.12 0.64 -1.17
CA VAL A 427 -5.68 1.53 -0.08
C VAL A 427 -6.28 1.12 1.27
N ARG A 428 -7.53 0.66 1.30
CA ARG A 428 -8.21 0.13 2.48
C ARG A 428 -7.55 -1.12 3.08
N TRP A 429 -6.84 -1.92 2.24
CA TRP A 429 -6.22 -3.18 2.68
C TRP A 429 -4.95 -2.99 3.46
N THR A 430 -4.23 -1.91 3.18
CA THR A 430 -2.87 -1.74 3.63
C THR A 430 -2.74 -0.56 4.59
N LEU A 431 -2.68 0.65 4.08
CA LEU A 431 -2.33 1.82 4.89
C LEU A 431 -3.49 2.37 5.71
N PHE A 432 -4.73 2.34 5.20
CA PHE A 432 -5.85 2.99 5.87
C PHE A 432 -6.58 2.09 6.87
N GLU A 433 -6.73 0.80 6.59
CA GLU A 433 -7.36 -0.10 7.56
C GLU A 433 -6.43 -0.44 8.72
N TYR A 434 -5.13 -0.55 8.44
CA TYR A 434 -4.11 -0.80 9.46
C TYR A 434 -3.73 0.41 10.29
N SER A 435 -3.92 1.62 9.76
CA SER A 435 -3.56 2.84 10.48
C SER A 435 -4.45 3.17 11.67
N MET A 436 -5.41 2.36 12.00
CA MET A 436 -6.45 2.60 13.03
C MET A 436 -7.30 3.88 12.79
N MET A 437 -7.04 4.63 11.73
CA MET A 437 -7.75 5.90 11.46
C MET A 437 -9.18 5.67 10.94
N LEU A 438 -9.47 4.49 10.36
CA LEU A 438 -10.75 4.18 9.74
C LEU A 438 -11.46 2.95 10.35
N GLY A 439 -10.96 2.41 11.45
CA GLY A 439 -11.41 1.16 12.02
C GLY A 439 -10.96 -0.04 11.17
N ASN A 440 -10.17 -0.91 11.75
CA ASN A 440 -9.59 -2.06 11.04
C ASN A 440 -10.37 -3.33 11.36
N THR A 441 -11.44 -3.57 10.61
CA THR A 441 -12.28 -4.76 10.82
C THR A 441 -11.56 -6.07 10.52
N ALA A 442 -10.58 -6.05 9.61
CA ALA A 442 -9.76 -7.23 9.31
C ALA A 442 -8.80 -7.53 10.46
N PHE A 443 -8.16 -6.51 11.02
CA PHE A 443 -7.29 -6.63 12.18
C PHE A 443 -8.08 -7.09 13.42
N GLU A 444 -9.23 -6.47 13.71
CA GLU A 444 -10.11 -6.88 14.81
C GLU A 444 -10.58 -8.33 14.65
N ALA A 445 -10.94 -8.75 13.44
CA ALA A 445 -11.36 -10.11 13.17
C ALA A 445 -10.24 -11.15 13.41
N SER A 446 -8.98 -10.80 13.19
CA SER A 446 -7.84 -11.70 13.37
C SER A 446 -7.26 -11.70 14.79
N GLN A 447 -7.52 -10.67 15.60
CA GLN A 447 -6.90 -10.50 16.92
C GLN A 447 -7.50 -11.39 18.03
N GLY A 448 -8.76 -11.79 17.93
CA GLY A 448 -9.48 -12.45 19.01
C GLY A 448 -8.77 -13.67 19.60
N GLU A 449 -8.97 -14.83 18.97
CA GLU A 449 -8.42 -16.12 19.45
C GLU A 449 -6.90 -16.21 19.23
N LEU A 450 -6.39 -15.67 18.12
CA LEU A 450 -4.96 -15.68 17.81
C LEU A 450 -4.14 -14.89 18.83
N LEU A 451 -4.62 -13.73 19.24
CA LEU A 451 -3.93 -12.92 20.25
C LEU A 451 -3.95 -13.63 21.62
N ALA A 452 -5.08 -14.27 21.97
CA ALA A 452 -5.17 -15.02 23.22
C ALA A 452 -4.20 -16.20 23.26
N ASP A 453 -4.06 -16.94 22.14
CA ASP A 453 -3.08 -18.03 22.01
C ASP A 453 -1.65 -17.50 22.11
N LEU A 454 -1.35 -16.41 21.41
CA LEU A 454 -0.03 -15.75 21.45
C LEU A 454 0.36 -15.33 22.87
N MET A 455 -0.56 -14.74 23.63
CA MET A 455 -0.32 -14.32 25.01
C MET A 455 -0.11 -15.50 25.99
N GLY A 456 -0.55 -16.69 25.62
CA GLY A 456 -0.30 -17.93 26.34
C GLY A 456 0.91 -18.74 25.83
N PHE A 457 1.54 -18.28 24.72
CA PHE A 457 2.58 -19.03 24.04
C PHE A 457 3.91 -19.01 24.78
N ASP A 458 4.52 -20.21 24.93
CA ASP A 458 5.89 -20.41 25.36
C ASP A 458 6.52 -21.54 24.55
N ILE A 459 7.50 -21.19 23.72
CA ILE A 459 8.17 -22.17 22.85
C ILE A 459 9.03 -23.15 23.65
N ASN A 460 9.56 -22.72 24.81
CA ASN A 460 10.39 -23.56 25.68
C ASN A 460 9.62 -24.76 26.25
N GLU A 461 8.30 -24.62 26.39
CA GLU A 461 7.43 -25.71 26.84
C GLU A 461 7.10 -26.73 25.73
N ARG A 462 7.30 -26.31 24.43
CA ARG A 462 6.82 -27.07 23.26
C ARG A 462 7.95 -27.73 22.48
N TYR A 463 9.02 -27.00 22.16
CA TYR A 463 10.01 -27.42 21.19
C TYR A 463 11.43 -27.29 21.73
N LYS A 464 12.14 -28.41 21.87
CA LYS A 464 13.56 -28.50 22.31
C LYS A 464 14.48 -29.03 21.21
N SER A 465 13.90 -29.56 20.12
CA SER A 465 14.66 -30.04 18.97
C SER A 465 13.86 -29.86 17.68
N TYR A 466 14.57 -29.62 16.60
CA TYR A 466 14.04 -29.54 15.25
C TYR A 466 14.77 -30.51 14.33
N GLU A 467 14.04 -31.06 13.36
CA GLU A 467 14.62 -31.97 12.34
C GLU A 467 15.12 -31.20 11.10
N VAL A 468 14.90 -29.88 11.06
CA VAL A 468 15.32 -29.00 9.95
C VAL A 468 16.35 -27.98 10.43
N PRO A 469 17.23 -27.49 9.51
CA PRO A 469 18.11 -26.36 9.80
C PRO A 469 17.33 -25.12 10.23
N VAL A 470 17.81 -24.40 11.27
CA VAL A 470 17.14 -23.20 11.79
C VAL A 470 18.12 -22.02 11.92
N MET A 471 17.65 -20.84 11.52
CA MET A 471 18.39 -19.57 11.69
C MET A 471 17.54 -18.56 12.43
N TYR A 472 18.09 -17.96 13.48
CA TYR A 472 17.46 -16.90 14.23
C TYR A 472 18.14 -15.56 13.91
N ILE A 473 17.36 -14.55 13.56
CA ILE A 473 17.80 -13.18 13.29
C ILE A 473 17.06 -12.27 14.25
N SER A 474 17.80 -11.47 15.03
CA SER A 474 17.23 -10.52 15.99
C SER A 474 17.95 -9.18 15.92
N GLY A 475 17.20 -8.08 16.07
CA GLY A 475 17.82 -6.78 16.31
C GLY A 475 18.31 -6.69 17.77
N SER A 476 19.47 -6.05 18.01
CA SER A 476 20.00 -5.90 19.38
C SER A 476 19.19 -4.93 20.25
N ALA A 477 18.33 -4.10 19.61
CA ALA A 477 17.36 -3.23 20.27
C ALA A 477 15.91 -3.76 20.18
N ASP A 478 15.72 -5.03 19.83
CA ASP A 478 14.41 -5.68 19.86
C ASP A 478 14.05 -6.10 21.28
N TRP A 479 13.07 -5.44 21.88
CA TRP A 479 12.53 -5.74 23.19
C TRP A 479 11.03 -6.09 23.14
N THR A 480 10.46 -6.19 21.95
CA THR A 480 9.19 -6.87 21.73
C THR A 480 9.39 -8.38 21.81
N CYS A 481 10.43 -8.88 21.11
CA CYS A 481 10.93 -10.24 21.22
C CYS A 481 12.41 -10.17 21.68
N PRO A 482 12.69 -10.03 22.98
CA PRO A 482 14.04 -9.72 23.48
C PRO A 482 15.10 -10.66 22.92
N TRP A 483 16.09 -10.11 22.24
CA TRP A 483 17.13 -10.90 21.56
C TRP A 483 17.93 -11.77 22.55
N THR A 484 18.03 -11.37 23.82
CA THR A 484 18.65 -12.15 24.88
C THR A 484 17.87 -13.41 25.19
N MET A 485 16.52 -13.31 25.23
CA MET A 485 15.62 -14.46 25.39
C MET A 485 15.72 -15.40 24.17
N VAL A 486 15.81 -14.85 22.95
CA VAL A 486 16.04 -15.63 21.72
C VAL A 486 17.38 -16.37 21.78
N LYS A 487 18.43 -15.71 22.30
CA LYS A 487 19.76 -16.32 22.48
C LYS A 487 19.72 -17.49 23.45
N GLU A 488 19.07 -17.34 24.60
CA GLU A 488 18.91 -18.42 25.59
C GLU A 488 18.18 -19.62 24.98
N TYR A 489 17.09 -19.35 24.22
CA TYR A 489 16.38 -20.39 23.51
C TYR A 489 17.26 -21.07 22.45
N TYR A 490 17.96 -20.30 21.62
CA TYR A 490 18.90 -20.82 20.62
C TYR A 490 19.98 -21.73 21.23
N GLU A 491 20.54 -21.36 22.38
CA GLU A 491 21.54 -22.16 23.08
C GLU A 491 20.96 -23.49 23.60
N SER A 492 19.67 -23.51 23.99
CA SER A 492 19.00 -24.66 24.60
C SER A 492 18.47 -25.71 23.63
N ILE A 493 18.29 -25.38 22.33
CA ILE A 493 17.69 -26.29 21.34
C ILE A 493 18.73 -27.13 20.60
N GLU A 494 18.27 -28.23 20.03
CA GLU A 494 19.00 -29.05 19.05
C GLU A 494 18.41 -28.91 17.66
N ALA A 495 19.26 -28.90 16.64
CA ALA A 495 18.86 -28.92 15.22
C ALA A 495 20.03 -29.46 14.38
N PRO A 496 19.77 -30.02 13.16
CA PRO A 496 20.83 -30.48 12.26
C PRO A 496 21.87 -29.41 11.96
N LYS A 497 21.43 -28.18 11.86
CA LYS A 497 22.22 -26.97 11.77
C LYS A 497 21.47 -25.83 12.41
N LYS A 498 22.16 -25.02 13.22
CA LYS A 498 21.60 -23.81 13.79
C LYS A 498 22.54 -22.62 13.67
N ALA A 499 21.99 -21.44 13.42
CA ALA A 499 22.72 -20.18 13.39
C ALA A 499 21.94 -19.08 14.11
N MET A 500 22.65 -18.12 14.69
CA MET A 500 22.07 -16.91 15.23
C MET A 500 22.83 -15.70 14.69
N TYR A 501 22.08 -14.70 14.22
CA TYR A 501 22.61 -13.45 13.71
C TYR A 501 21.94 -12.27 14.43
N VAL A 502 22.74 -11.52 15.20
CA VAL A 502 22.25 -10.33 15.91
C VAL A 502 22.61 -9.10 15.09
N MET A 503 21.60 -8.34 14.67
CA MET A 503 21.75 -7.12 13.89
C MET A 503 21.86 -5.92 14.82
N GLU A 504 23.08 -5.40 14.97
CA GLU A 504 23.41 -4.39 15.95
C GLU A 504 22.68 -3.08 15.69
N GLY A 505 22.03 -2.53 16.73
CA GLY A 505 21.27 -1.28 16.67
C GLY A 505 19.92 -1.35 15.97
N CYS A 506 19.55 -2.51 15.45
CA CYS A 506 18.23 -2.75 14.85
C CYS A 506 17.20 -3.10 15.92
N GLY A 507 15.93 -2.71 15.68
CA GLY A 507 14.77 -3.06 16.49
C GLY A 507 14.08 -4.35 16.06
N HIS A 508 12.76 -4.39 16.30
CA HIS A 508 11.90 -5.57 16.05
C HIS A 508 11.74 -5.94 14.55
N VAL A 509 12.04 -5.01 13.66
CA VAL A 509 11.91 -5.20 12.19
C VAL A 509 13.25 -5.00 11.48
N PRO A 510 14.29 -5.81 11.79
CA PRO A 510 15.62 -5.61 11.26
C PRO A 510 15.67 -5.73 9.73
N GLN A 511 14.75 -6.49 9.11
CA GLN A 511 14.59 -6.59 7.66
C GLN A 511 14.23 -5.24 7.00
N ASN A 512 13.61 -4.32 7.74
CA ASN A 512 13.28 -2.98 7.25
C ASN A 512 14.45 -1.99 7.41
N GLN A 513 15.43 -2.32 8.26
CA GLN A 513 16.54 -1.44 8.63
C GLN A 513 17.81 -1.78 7.86
N LEU A 514 18.17 -3.05 7.80
CA LEU A 514 19.36 -3.56 7.09
C LEU A 514 18.99 -4.75 6.17
N PRO A 515 18.15 -4.52 5.13
CA PRO A 515 17.69 -5.60 4.25
C PRO A 515 18.84 -6.33 3.54
N ASP A 516 19.87 -5.63 3.08
CA ASP A 516 20.99 -6.22 2.34
C ASP A 516 21.82 -7.16 3.22
N ASP A 517 22.09 -6.76 4.46
CA ASP A 517 22.84 -7.59 5.43
C ASP A 517 22.03 -8.83 5.81
N LEU A 518 20.73 -8.66 6.06
CA LEU A 518 19.83 -9.76 6.35
C LEU A 518 19.78 -10.76 5.19
N ASN A 519 19.55 -10.26 3.98
CA ASN A 519 19.46 -11.10 2.78
C ASN A 519 20.78 -11.87 2.54
N SER A 520 21.93 -11.21 2.77
CA SER A 520 23.25 -11.85 2.65
C SER A 520 23.44 -12.96 3.68
N ALA A 521 23.04 -12.73 4.94
CA ALA A 521 23.11 -13.73 6.01
C ALA A 521 22.19 -14.94 5.71
N VAL A 522 20.97 -14.70 5.23
CA VAL A 522 20.02 -15.75 4.83
C VAL A 522 20.57 -16.58 3.69
N LYS A 523 21.08 -15.95 2.62
CA LYS A 523 21.71 -16.68 1.49
C LYS A 523 22.89 -17.55 1.94
N GLN A 524 23.76 -16.99 2.78
CA GLN A 524 24.91 -17.74 3.30
C GLN A 524 24.48 -18.96 4.12
N PHE A 525 23.47 -18.80 4.95
CA PHE A 525 22.95 -19.92 5.74
C PHE A 525 22.34 -20.99 4.87
N LEU A 526 21.47 -20.62 3.92
CA LEU A 526 20.75 -21.57 3.05
C LEU A 526 21.67 -22.33 2.10
N LYS A 527 22.79 -21.73 1.62
CA LYS A 527 23.78 -22.43 0.80
C LYS A 527 24.48 -23.60 1.51
N SER A 528 24.41 -23.62 2.80
CA SER A 528 25.10 -24.60 3.64
C SER A 528 24.13 -25.41 4.54
N ALA A 529 22.81 -25.22 4.38
CA ALA A 529 21.73 -25.86 5.13
C ALA A 529 21.27 -27.24 4.57
#